data_b61499b303cbd48b27049ddca297cad7
#
_entry.id   b61499b303cbd48b27049ddca297cad7
#
_cell.length_a   1.000
_cell.length_b   1.000
_cell.length_c   1.000
_cell.angle_alpha   90.00
_cell.angle_beta   90.00
_cell.angle_gamma   90.00
#
_symmetry.space_group_name_H-M   'P 1'
#
loop_
_entity.id
_entity.type
_entity.pdbx_description
1 polymer ?
#
loop_
_entity_poly.entity_id
_entity_poly.type
_entity_poly.pdbx_seq_one_letter_code
_entity_poly.pdbx_strand_id
1 'polypeptide(L)'
;MVTCRDVNNLDLDGVELLTGEVGLDRVVSWTYFVQTKPYEEHMNPGNFALIVVDYLRFDIEKTFETMVELNALGISGLAISIVDDREKIPQKMIDKAVELKLPLFYVRWEGATFVDIAQSIGQLILETNITNKRTGDYLYNLLFGYEVNDKYIEKISS
;
A
#
# COMPACT_ATOMS: atom_id res chain seq x y z
N MET A 1 7.56 12.22 3.65
CA MET A 1 7.27 11.04 2.84
C MET A 1 6.40 10.07 3.61
N VAL A 2 5.50 9.40 2.91
CA VAL A 2 4.62 8.44 3.54
C VAL A 2 5.37 7.12 3.71
N THR A 3 5.24 6.52 4.88
CA THR A 3 5.88 5.23 5.19
C THR A 3 4.80 4.23 5.61
N CYS A 4 5.21 2.97 5.74
CA CYS A 4 4.28 1.96 6.25
C CYS A 4 3.83 2.28 7.66
N ARG A 5 4.66 2.97 8.45
CA ARG A 5 4.25 3.43 9.77
C ARG A 5 3.06 4.37 9.66
N ASP A 6 3.09 5.28 8.69
CA ASP A 6 1.97 6.20 8.48
C ASP A 6 0.72 5.45 8.08
N VAL A 7 0.86 4.41 7.25
CA VAL A 7 -0.27 3.58 6.86
C VAL A 7 -0.86 2.89 8.08
N ASN A 8 -0.01 2.33 8.92
CA ASN A 8 -0.47 1.66 10.13
C ASN A 8 -1.17 2.64 11.07
N ASN A 9 -0.68 3.88 11.11
CA ASN A 9 -1.27 4.90 11.98
C ASN A 9 -2.62 5.40 11.52
N LEU A 10 -3.03 5.06 10.30
CA LEU A 10 -4.39 5.39 9.85
C LEU A 10 -5.43 4.62 10.65
N ASP A 11 -5.01 3.51 11.27
CA ASP A 11 -5.89 2.72 12.14
C ASP A 11 -7.19 2.35 11.45
N LEU A 12 -7.08 1.83 10.24
CA LEU A 12 -8.25 1.49 9.43
C LEU A 12 -8.95 0.27 10.01
N ASP A 13 -10.28 0.33 10.02
CA ASP A 13 -11.09 -0.77 10.53
C ASP A 13 -10.81 -2.05 9.75
N GLY A 14 -10.61 -3.15 10.47
CA GLY A 14 -10.39 -4.45 9.85
C GLY A 14 -8.98 -4.68 9.35
N VAL A 15 -8.07 -3.76 9.56
CA VAL A 15 -6.68 -3.88 9.12
C VAL A 15 -5.80 -4.10 10.34
N GLU A 16 -4.98 -5.14 10.30
CA GLU A 16 -4.13 -5.51 11.42
C GLU A 16 -2.71 -5.75 10.94
N LEU A 17 -1.76 -5.08 11.59
CA LEU A 17 -0.34 -5.30 11.31
C LEU A 17 0.12 -6.56 12.04
N LEU A 18 0.76 -7.47 11.30
CA LEU A 18 1.16 -8.77 11.83
C LEU A 18 2.64 -8.85 12.20
N THR A 19 3.45 -7.92 11.73
CA THR A 19 4.91 -8.06 11.81
C THR A 19 5.57 -7.12 12.81
N GLY A 20 4.77 -6.38 13.58
CA GLY A 20 5.34 -5.47 14.59
C GLY A 20 6.09 -4.33 13.93
N GLU A 21 7.21 -3.96 14.54
CA GLU A 21 7.92 -2.75 14.15
C GLU A 21 8.83 -2.91 12.93
N VAL A 22 9.00 -4.12 12.40
CA VAL A 22 9.99 -4.31 11.34
C VAL A 22 9.54 -3.62 10.05
N GLY A 23 10.46 -2.95 9.40
CA GLY A 23 10.23 -2.39 8.07
C GLY A 23 9.25 -1.25 7.99
N LEU A 24 8.77 -0.72 9.11
CA LEU A 24 7.74 0.32 9.07
C LEU A 24 8.22 1.62 8.46
N ASP A 25 9.52 1.79 8.32
CA ASP A 25 10.05 3.01 7.71
C ASP A 25 10.19 2.91 6.20
N ARG A 26 9.78 1.80 5.60
CA ARG A 26 9.77 1.68 4.14
C ARG A 26 8.84 2.74 3.57
N VAL A 27 9.30 3.39 2.51
CA VAL A 27 8.57 4.49 1.89
C VAL A 27 7.51 3.94 0.94
N VAL A 28 6.30 4.45 1.06
CA VAL A 28 5.17 4.05 0.22
C VAL A 28 5.01 5.08 -0.89
N SER A 29 5.23 4.66 -2.13
CA SER A 29 5.10 5.56 -3.27
C SER A 29 3.70 5.55 -3.86
N TRP A 30 3.02 4.43 -3.84
CA TRP A 30 1.65 4.28 -4.34
C TRP A 30 1.13 2.91 -3.92
N THR A 31 -0.01 2.53 -4.42
CA THR A 31 -0.59 1.22 -4.16
C THR A 31 -0.57 0.36 -5.42
N TYR A 32 -0.64 -0.96 -5.22
CA TYR A 32 -0.63 -1.90 -6.34
C TYR A 32 -1.50 -3.09 -5.99
N PHE A 33 -2.53 -3.33 -6.79
CA PHE A 33 -3.36 -4.53 -6.63
C PHE A 33 -2.67 -5.63 -7.41
N VAL A 34 -2.25 -6.67 -6.68
CA VAL A 34 -1.45 -7.74 -7.27
C VAL A 34 -2.26 -8.48 -8.32
N GLN A 35 -1.65 -8.62 -9.49
CA GLN A 35 -2.27 -9.29 -10.61
C GLN A 35 -1.39 -10.47 -11.02
N THR A 36 -1.38 -10.78 -12.31
CA THR A 36 -0.59 -11.90 -12.78
C THR A 36 0.85 -11.47 -13.09
N LYS A 37 1.72 -12.46 -13.13
CA LYS A 37 3.09 -12.23 -13.58
C LYS A 37 3.11 -11.84 -15.04
N PRO A 38 4.11 -11.09 -15.46
CA PRO A 38 5.24 -10.61 -14.65
C PRO A 38 4.85 -9.36 -13.87
N TYR A 39 5.16 -9.36 -12.60
CA TYR A 39 4.76 -8.26 -11.71
C TYR A 39 5.41 -6.94 -12.09
N GLU A 40 6.65 -7.01 -12.56
CA GLU A 40 7.40 -5.79 -12.85
C GLU A 40 6.80 -4.95 -13.98
N GLU A 41 5.84 -5.51 -14.72
CA GLU A 41 5.15 -4.73 -15.75
C GLU A 41 4.07 -3.83 -15.16
N HIS A 42 3.69 -4.07 -13.91
CA HIS A 42 2.53 -3.41 -13.33
C HIS A 42 2.81 -2.71 -12.01
N MET A 43 3.98 -2.92 -11.43
CA MET A 43 4.30 -2.33 -10.14
C MET A 43 5.63 -1.62 -10.20
N ASN A 44 5.82 -0.69 -9.30
CA ASN A 44 7.06 0.05 -9.15
C ASN A 44 7.58 -0.13 -7.73
N PRO A 45 8.91 0.00 -7.54
CA PRO A 45 9.45 -0.05 -6.18
C PRO A 45 8.77 0.97 -5.29
N GLY A 46 8.49 0.58 -4.05
CA GLY A 46 7.79 1.43 -3.11
C GLY A 46 6.29 1.27 -3.13
N ASN A 47 5.73 0.49 -4.06
CA ASN A 47 4.30 0.26 -4.06
C ASN A 47 3.89 -0.56 -2.84
N PHE A 48 2.75 -0.19 -2.27
CA PHE A 48 2.12 -0.96 -1.20
C PHE A 48 1.18 -1.95 -1.87
N ALA A 49 1.47 -3.23 -1.72
CA ALA A 49 0.80 -4.28 -2.49
C ALA A 49 -0.42 -4.83 -1.74
N LEU A 50 -1.45 -5.14 -2.49
CA LEU A 50 -2.73 -5.62 -1.94
C LEU A 50 -3.09 -6.91 -2.67
N ILE A 51 -3.30 -7.99 -1.90
CA ILE A 51 -3.67 -9.29 -2.45
C ILE A 51 -4.98 -9.76 -1.85
N VAL A 52 -5.92 -10.16 -2.71
CA VAL A 52 -7.13 -10.85 -2.28
C VAL A 52 -6.93 -12.33 -2.58
N VAL A 53 -7.11 -13.15 -1.56
CA VAL A 53 -6.99 -14.59 -1.70
C VAL A 53 -8.39 -15.21 -1.63
N ASP A 54 -8.78 -15.86 -2.70
CA ASP A 54 -10.07 -16.55 -2.77
C ASP A 54 -9.90 -17.91 -2.11
N TYR A 55 -10.73 -18.19 -1.11
CA TYR A 55 -10.66 -19.43 -0.36
C TYR A 55 -10.63 -20.68 -1.28
N LEU A 56 -11.47 -20.68 -2.31
CA LEU A 56 -11.54 -21.82 -3.21
C LEU A 56 -10.27 -22.02 -4.03
N ARG A 57 -9.48 -20.97 -4.14
CA ARG A 57 -8.25 -21.03 -4.91
C ARG A 57 -7.05 -20.66 -4.06
N PHE A 58 -7.23 -20.63 -2.75
CA PHE A 58 -6.15 -20.26 -1.86
C PHE A 58 -5.07 -21.33 -1.90
N ASP A 59 -3.87 -20.89 -2.20
CA ASP A 59 -2.71 -21.74 -2.23
C ASP A 59 -1.65 -21.01 -1.43
N ILE A 60 -1.45 -21.49 -0.20
CA ILE A 60 -0.57 -20.82 0.73
C ILE A 60 0.86 -20.77 0.20
N GLU A 61 1.28 -21.83 -0.52
CA GLU A 61 2.64 -21.84 -1.04
C GLU A 61 2.83 -20.80 -2.13
N LYS A 62 1.84 -20.63 -3.00
CA LYS A 62 1.92 -19.62 -4.04
C LYS A 62 1.88 -18.23 -3.46
N THR A 63 1.06 -18.02 -2.45
CA THR A 63 0.99 -16.70 -1.80
C THR A 63 2.31 -16.39 -1.13
N PHE A 64 2.91 -17.39 -0.49
CA PHE A 64 4.23 -17.24 0.14
C PHE A 64 5.28 -16.85 -0.90
N GLU A 65 5.30 -17.57 -2.03
CA GLU A 65 6.26 -17.27 -3.10
C GLU A 65 6.05 -15.87 -3.66
N THR A 66 4.78 -15.49 -3.84
CA THR A 66 4.47 -14.16 -4.35
C THR A 66 4.99 -13.09 -3.41
N MET A 67 4.82 -13.28 -2.11
CA MET A 67 5.33 -12.33 -1.12
C MET A 67 6.83 -12.16 -1.26
N VAL A 68 7.56 -13.25 -1.39
CA VAL A 68 9.02 -13.20 -1.51
C VAL A 68 9.42 -12.50 -2.79
N GLU A 69 8.76 -12.82 -3.90
CA GLU A 69 9.06 -12.20 -5.18
C GLU A 69 8.79 -10.70 -5.17
N LEU A 70 7.65 -10.31 -4.63
CA LEU A 70 7.30 -8.89 -4.59
C LEU A 70 8.24 -8.12 -3.68
N ASN A 71 8.68 -8.75 -2.58
CA ASN A 71 9.65 -8.10 -1.72
C ASN A 71 10.96 -7.86 -2.46
N ALA A 72 11.39 -8.84 -3.27
CA ALA A 72 12.62 -8.68 -4.06
C ALA A 72 12.48 -7.56 -5.08
N LEU A 73 11.27 -7.29 -5.53
CA LEU A 73 11.02 -6.20 -6.48
C LEU A 73 10.84 -4.85 -5.80
N GLY A 74 10.84 -4.82 -4.47
CA GLY A 74 10.89 -3.56 -3.73
C GLY A 74 9.56 -3.02 -3.23
N ILE A 75 8.55 -3.86 -3.01
CA ILE A 75 7.30 -3.35 -2.43
C ILE A 75 7.59 -2.80 -1.03
N SER A 76 6.77 -1.84 -0.61
CA SER A 76 6.95 -1.22 0.70
C SER A 76 6.23 -2.00 1.79
N GLY A 77 5.13 -2.65 1.45
CA GLY A 77 4.37 -3.44 2.40
C GLY A 77 3.40 -4.32 1.66
N LEU A 78 2.80 -5.25 2.37
CA LEU A 78 1.86 -6.20 1.75
C LEU A 78 0.64 -6.35 2.65
N ALA A 79 -0.54 -6.19 2.07
CA ALA A 79 -1.79 -6.43 2.76
C ALA A 79 -2.50 -7.60 2.09
N ILE A 80 -2.93 -8.58 2.89
CA ILE A 80 -3.58 -9.78 2.40
C ILE A 80 -4.96 -9.86 3.01
N SER A 81 -5.97 -10.08 2.16
CA SER A 81 -7.31 -10.39 2.62
C SER A 81 -7.67 -11.78 2.12
N ILE A 82 -8.22 -12.58 3.00
CA ILE A 82 -8.69 -13.92 2.67
C ILE A 82 -10.21 -13.89 2.71
N VAL A 83 -10.83 -14.28 1.61
CA VAL A 83 -12.28 -14.18 1.47
C VAL A 83 -13.01 -14.99 2.53
N ASP A 84 -12.45 -16.13 2.91
CA ASP A 84 -13.06 -16.96 3.96
C ASP A 84 -12.37 -16.69 5.28
N ASP A 85 -13.09 -16.10 6.24
CA ASP A 85 -12.54 -15.74 7.55
C ASP A 85 -11.99 -16.90 8.34
N ARG A 86 -12.33 -18.12 7.98
CA ARG A 86 -11.82 -19.30 8.69
C ARG A 86 -10.35 -19.55 8.37
N GLU A 87 -9.87 -19.01 7.27
CA GLU A 87 -8.46 -19.13 6.91
C GLU A 87 -7.69 -18.00 7.57
N LYS A 88 -6.48 -18.30 7.96
CA LYS A 88 -5.61 -17.33 8.61
C LYS A 88 -4.26 -17.36 7.93
N ILE A 89 -3.55 -16.25 8.05
CA ILE A 89 -2.20 -16.18 7.51
C ILE A 89 -1.31 -17.07 8.37
N PRO A 90 -0.64 -18.04 7.77
CA PRO A 90 0.18 -18.97 8.55
C PRO A 90 1.35 -18.28 9.23
N GLN A 91 1.71 -18.79 10.39
CA GLN A 91 2.81 -18.21 11.15
C GLN A 91 4.11 -18.20 10.36
N LYS A 92 4.35 -19.22 9.53
CA LYS A 92 5.59 -19.26 8.75
C LYS A 92 5.68 -18.10 7.77
N MET A 93 4.54 -17.61 7.28
CA MET A 93 4.53 -16.47 6.38
C MET A 93 4.83 -15.19 7.16
N ILE A 94 4.27 -15.07 8.34
CA ILE A 94 4.57 -13.93 9.21
C ILE A 94 6.04 -13.92 9.56
N ASP A 95 6.58 -15.10 9.94
CA ASP A 95 8.00 -15.20 10.28
C ASP A 95 8.89 -14.80 9.11
N LYS A 96 8.53 -15.22 7.90
CA LYS A 96 9.31 -14.86 6.73
C LYS A 96 9.25 -13.36 6.47
N ALA A 97 8.07 -12.77 6.64
CA ALA A 97 7.93 -11.33 6.45
C ALA A 97 8.79 -10.57 7.47
N VAL A 98 8.83 -11.04 8.71
CA VAL A 98 9.68 -10.43 9.73
C VAL A 98 11.15 -10.55 9.32
N GLU A 99 11.55 -11.71 8.84
CA GLU A 99 12.92 -11.94 8.38
C GLU A 99 13.28 -10.98 7.24
N LEU A 100 12.35 -10.76 6.32
CA LEU A 100 12.55 -9.86 5.20
C LEU A 100 12.39 -8.39 5.57
N LYS A 101 11.96 -8.13 6.80
CA LYS A 101 11.62 -6.78 7.26
C LYS A 101 10.55 -6.15 6.36
N LEU A 102 9.58 -6.95 5.98
CA LEU A 102 8.47 -6.53 5.13
C LEU A 102 7.22 -6.42 5.98
N PRO A 103 6.66 -5.23 6.15
CA PRO A 103 5.41 -5.09 6.89
C PRO A 103 4.30 -5.90 6.22
N LEU A 104 3.66 -6.75 7.00
CA LEU A 104 2.60 -7.62 6.53
C LEU A 104 1.33 -7.30 7.30
N PHE A 105 0.27 -7.00 6.57
CA PHE A 105 -1.02 -6.66 7.15
C PHE A 105 -2.05 -7.70 6.76
N TYR A 106 -2.93 -7.99 7.69
CA TYR A 106 -4.11 -8.80 7.41
C TYR A 106 -5.32 -7.88 7.34
N VAL A 107 -6.13 -8.06 6.30
CA VAL A 107 -7.34 -7.24 6.11
C VAL A 107 -8.54 -8.17 6.19
N ARG A 108 -9.39 -7.93 7.20
CA ARG A 108 -10.61 -8.71 7.33
C ARG A 108 -11.50 -8.48 6.12
N TRP A 109 -11.99 -9.56 5.54
CA TRP A 109 -12.79 -9.44 4.32
C TRP A 109 -13.99 -8.53 4.49
N GLU A 110 -14.60 -8.56 5.67
CA GLU A 110 -15.81 -7.79 5.92
C GLU A 110 -15.55 -6.43 6.55
N GLY A 111 -14.30 -6.08 6.73
CA GLY A 111 -13.95 -4.79 7.28
C GLY A 111 -13.75 -3.77 6.17
N ALA A 112 -12.64 -3.03 6.25
CA ALA A 112 -12.30 -2.09 5.20
C ALA A 112 -12.05 -2.84 3.90
N THR A 113 -12.53 -2.30 2.79
CA THR A 113 -12.26 -2.91 1.50
C THR A 113 -10.90 -2.43 1.01
N PHE A 114 -10.32 -3.17 0.07
CA PHE A 114 -9.08 -2.73 -0.55
C PHE A 114 -9.23 -1.38 -1.23
N VAL A 115 -10.41 -1.10 -1.78
CA VAL A 115 -10.63 0.20 -2.40
C VAL A 115 -10.50 1.30 -1.36
N ASP A 116 -11.11 1.10 -0.19
CA ASP A 116 -11.01 2.08 0.89
C ASP A 116 -9.57 2.25 1.36
N ILE A 117 -8.84 1.16 1.46
CA ILE A 117 -7.45 1.21 1.89
C ILE A 117 -6.62 1.96 0.85
N ALA A 118 -6.77 1.61 -0.42
CA ALA A 118 -6.02 2.26 -1.49
C ALA A 118 -6.34 3.75 -1.54
N GLN A 119 -7.60 4.10 -1.34
CA GLN A 119 -8.03 5.49 -1.34
C GLN A 119 -7.39 6.25 -0.19
N SER A 120 -7.39 5.65 1.00
CA SER A 120 -6.81 6.30 2.18
C SER A 120 -5.32 6.52 2.01
N ILE A 121 -4.62 5.52 1.49
CA ILE A 121 -3.18 5.63 1.25
C ILE A 121 -2.91 6.68 0.17
N GLY A 122 -3.67 6.64 -0.91
CA GLY A 122 -3.50 7.61 -1.99
C GLY A 122 -3.72 9.03 -1.51
N GLN A 123 -4.75 9.23 -0.70
CA GLN A 123 -5.03 10.54 -0.16
C GLN A 123 -3.89 11.03 0.73
N LEU A 124 -3.38 10.14 1.58
CA LEU A 124 -2.27 10.48 2.45
C LEU A 124 -1.04 10.89 1.64
N ILE A 125 -0.75 10.17 0.57
CA ILE A 125 0.38 10.50 -0.30
C ILE A 125 0.19 11.86 -0.95
N LEU A 126 -1.01 12.11 -1.45
CA LEU A 126 -1.28 13.38 -2.12
C LEU A 126 -1.19 14.54 -1.15
N GLU A 127 -1.74 14.39 0.05
CA GLU A 127 -1.70 15.45 1.04
C GLU A 127 -0.28 15.76 1.46
N THR A 128 0.53 14.73 1.62
CA THR A 128 1.91 14.90 2.01
C THR A 128 2.69 15.61 0.91
N ASN A 129 2.47 15.23 -0.34
CA ASN A 129 3.15 15.86 -1.46
C ASN A 129 2.77 17.31 -1.60
N ILE A 130 1.51 17.65 -1.41
CA ILE A 130 1.08 19.03 -1.49
C ILE A 130 1.74 19.85 -0.40
N THR A 131 1.79 19.32 0.81
CA THR A 131 2.44 20.00 1.92
C THR A 131 3.91 20.24 1.64
N ASN A 132 4.58 19.23 1.10
CA ASN A 132 6.00 19.35 0.76
C ASN A 132 6.22 20.41 -0.32
N LYS A 133 5.35 20.46 -1.29
CA LYS A 133 5.46 21.48 -2.32
C LYS A 133 5.29 22.86 -1.74
N ARG A 134 4.32 23.03 -0.87
CA ARG A 134 4.12 24.33 -0.25
C ARG A 134 5.31 24.78 0.53
N THR A 135 5.91 23.84 1.27
CA THR A 135 7.11 24.23 1.99
C THR A 135 8.28 24.38 1.05
N GLY A 136 8.28 23.67 -0.05
CA GLY A 136 9.40 23.71 -0.96
C GLY A 136 9.22 24.74 -1.96
N ASP A 137 8.17 24.87 -2.61
CA ASP A 137 8.03 25.70 -3.57
C ASP A 137 6.95 26.42 -3.62
N TYR A 138 6.23 26.34 -3.31
CA TYR A 138 5.26 26.79 -3.29
C TYR A 138 4.80 26.96 -3.37
N LEU A 139 4.81 26.60 -3.17
CA LEU A 139 4.04 26.29 -3.06
C LEU A 139 3.27 26.70 -3.77
N TYR A 140 3.23 27.02 -4.56
CA TYR A 140 2.64 27.55 -5.10
C TYR A 140 2.15 27.09 -6.09
N ASN A 141 2.36 26.80 -6.69
CA ASN A 141 1.79 26.54 -7.63
C ASN A 141 1.04 25.51 -7.66
N LEU A 142 0.81 24.94 -6.88
CA LEU A 142 0.12 23.93 -6.90
C LEU A 142 -1.13 24.08 -7.05
N LEU A 143 -1.61 24.57 -6.56
CA LEU A 143 -2.83 24.67 -6.66
C LEU A 143 -3.11 25.43 -7.68
N PHE A 144 -2.46 25.81 -8.30
CA PHE A 144 -2.77 26.44 -9.20
C PHE A 144 -2.14 26.24 -10.20
N GLY A 145 -1.46 25.95 -10.30
CA GLY A 145 -1.11 25.71 -11.25
C GLY A 145 -1.60 25.82 -11.97
N TYR A 146 -1.87 26.27 -11.76
CA TYR A 146 -2.33 26.41 -12.36
C TYR A 146 -2.54 27.28 -12.59
N GLU A 147 -2.38 27.96 -12.47
CA GLU A 147 -2.71 28.51 -12.83
C GLU A 147 -2.50 28.74 -13.52
N VAL A 148 -2.04 28.50 -13.66
CA VAL A 148 -1.87 28.41 -14.29
C VAL A 148 -2.13 28.39 -14.63
N ASN A 149 -2.23 28.36 -14.43
CA ASN A 149 -2.57 28.08 -14.82
C ASN A 149 -3.36 28.36 -14.77
N ASP A 150 -3.80 28.89 -14.25
CA ASP A 150 -4.67 28.89 -14.26
C ASP A 150 -5.24 28.60 -14.94
N LYS A 151 -5.09 28.39 -15.46
CA LYS A 151 -5.43 27.78 -16.15
C LYS A 151 -5.26 26.63 -16.00
N TYR A 152 -4.72 26.33 -15.55
CA TYR A 152 -4.46 25.27 -15.33
C TYR A 152 -4.89 24.96 -14.24
N ILE A 153 -5.10 25.62 -13.52
CA ILE A 153 -5.53 25.30 -12.52
C ILE A 153 -6.69 25.24 -12.55
N GLU A 154 -7.09 25.67 -13.19
CA GLU A 154 -8.15 25.46 -13.32
C GLU A 154 -8.31 24.44 -13.84
N LYS A 155 -7.64 23.87 -14.18
CA LYS A 155 -7.78 22.81 -14.54
C LYS A 155 -7.57 21.95 -13.70
N ILE A 156 -7.15 22.06 -12.90
CA ILE A 156 -6.96 21.17 -12.08
C ILE A 156 -7.71 21.35 -11.10
N SER A 157 -8.07 22.18 -10.84
CA SER A 157 -8.81 22.32 -9.91
C SER A 157 -9.89 22.34 -10.34
N SER A 158 -9.88 22.34 -10.90
CA SER A 158 -10.80 22.39 -11.24
C SER A 158 -10.66 21.98 -11.71
#